data_132757e153884858d11f160e212081b5
#
_entry.id   132757e153884858d11f160e212081b5
#
_cell.length_a   1.000
_cell.length_b   1.000
_cell.length_c   1.000
_cell.angle_alpha   90.00
_cell.angle_beta   90.00
_cell.angle_gamma   90.00
#
_symmetry.space_group_name_H-M   'P 1'
#
loop_
_entity.id
_entity.type
_entity.pdbx_description
1 polymer ?
#
loop_
_entity_poly.entity_id
_entity_poly.type
_entity_poly.pdbx_seq_one_letter_code
_entity_poly.pdbx_strand_id
1 'polypeptide(L)'
;FAVREYLTALNFLEIETPTFIKSTPEGARDYLVPSRLYPGKFYALPQSPQLYKQILMVSGFDRYFQIARCYRDEDARGDRQPEFTQIDMEMSFVSRDDVLDVTENMFRTVFKKTIGADLAQSFPRISYDDAIDLYGTDKPDIRFEMKMQDAAWMAECTEFAVFKDAVAAGGAVKALVVKGQAANYSRKKIEELEAAAKIYKAKGLAWTKVAGGAFEGGIAKYCAGVEAEICKKLNAGDGDLLLFVADAKYKTACTALGAVRSKLGKDLNLLDPNVFAFLWVIDFPLFEWNEDEQKWDPAHHMFSAPQERYLDTLEQNPGEVKGDLYDLVLNGYEVASGSIRIHNPELQKRIFNIVGFNPADAEKKFGFLTEAFKYGAPPHGGIAPGLDRIVMLMAGETSIKEVIAFPKNTFAVSPMDESPSEVDEKQLAELHLSIRE
;
A
#
# COMPACT_ATOMS: atom_id res chain seq x y z
N PHE A 1 -9.52 -14.04 -19.40
CA PHE A 1 -9.23 -15.35 -19.99
C PHE A 1 -7.75 -15.72 -19.83
N ALA A 2 -6.79 -14.86 -20.16
CA ALA A 2 -5.35 -15.15 -20.06
C ALA A 2 -4.92 -15.56 -18.64
N VAL A 3 -5.48 -14.93 -17.59
CA VAL A 3 -5.26 -15.32 -16.19
C VAL A 3 -5.74 -16.75 -15.93
N ARG A 4 -6.98 -17.07 -16.34
CA ARG A 4 -7.57 -18.40 -16.15
C ARG A 4 -6.75 -19.48 -16.86
N GLU A 5 -6.37 -19.24 -18.11
CA GLU A 5 -5.52 -20.18 -18.86
C GLU A 5 -4.18 -20.43 -18.16
N TYR A 6 -3.53 -19.35 -17.71
CA TYR A 6 -2.24 -19.47 -17.03
C TYR A 6 -2.35 -20.25 -15.72
N LEU A 7 -3.28 -19.86 -14.83
CA LEU A 7 -3.44 -20.48 -13.52
C LEU A 7 -3.92 -21.94 -13.62
N THR A 8 -4.86 -22.23 -14.53
CA THR A 8 -5.33 -23.59 -14.77
C THR A 8 -4.20 -24.49 -15.28
N ALA A 9 -3.33 -24.00 -16.15
CA ALA A 9 -2.15 -24.73 -16.62
C ALA A 9 -1.15 -25.08 -15.50
N LEU A 10 -1.19 -24.33 -14.38
CA LEU A 10 -0.42 -24.59 -13.16
C LEU A 10 -1.20 -25.40 -12.12
N ASN A 11 -2.30 -26.01 -12.50
CA ASN A 11 -3.19 -26.81 -11.63
C ASN A 11 -3.86 -26.00 -10.50
N PHE A 12 -4.08 -24.71 -10.69
CA PHE A 12 -4.97 -23.97 -9.79
C PHE A 12 -6.43 -24.33 -10.09
N LEU A 13 -7.22 -24.50 -9.04
CA LEU A 13 -8.64 -24.71 -9.12
C LEU A 13 -9.37 -23.36 -8.92
N GLU A 14 -10.25 -23.03 -9.87
CA GLU A 14 -11.13 -21.87 -9.73
C GLU A 14 -12.31 -22.25 -8.83
N ILE A 15 -12.40 -21.62 -7.64
CA ILE A 15 -13.42 -21.94 -6.64
C ILE A 15 -14.10 -20.65 -6.21
N GLU A 16 -15.42 -20.55 -6.39
CA GLU A 16 -16.21 -19.44 -5.87
C GLU A 16 -16.48 -19.62 -4.37
N THR A 17 -16.28 -18.54 -3.61
CA THR A 17 -16.57 -18.47 -2.18
C THR A 17 -17.87 -17.71 -1.91
N PRO A 18 -18.53 -17.90 -0.76
CA PRO A 18 -19.77 -17.21 -0.44
C PRO A 18 -19.62 -15.68 -0.43
N THR A 19 -20.66 -14.98 -0.92
CA THR A 19 -20.78 -13.53 -0.86
C THR A 19 -21.47 -13.05 0.44
N PHE A 20 -22.39 -13.83 0.98
CA PHE A 20 -22.99 -13.57 2.30
C PHE A 20 -22.18 -14.28 3.37
N ILE A 21 -21.36 -13.53 4.07
CA ILE A 21 -20.44 -14.06 5.07
C ILE A 21 -20.70 -13.45 6.45
N LYS A 22 -19.97 -13.92 7.43
CA LYS A 22 -19.91 -13.32 8.75
C LYS A 22 -19.06 -12.04 8.71
N SER A 23 -19.51 -10.98 9.40
CA SER A 23 -18.69 -9.78 9.58
C SER A 23 -17.40 -10.11 10.30
N THR A 24 -16.27 -9.80 9.66
CA THR A 24 -14.92 -10.01 10.17
C THR A 24 -14.06 -8.80 9.82
N PRO A 25 -13.33 -8.20 10.77
CA PRO A 25 -12.52 -7.03 10.49
C PRO A 25 -11.29 -7.42 9.64
N GLU A 26 -11.19 -6.82 8.45
CA GLU A 26 -10.08 -7.02 7.50
C GLU A 26 -9.41 -5.68 7.09
N GLY A 27 -9.61 -4.61 7.88
CA GLY A 27 -9.03 -3.29 7.64
C GLY A 27 -10.03 -2.23 7.18
N ALA A 28 -11.00 -2.56 6.31
CA ALA A 28 -12.09 -1.66 5.91
C ALA A 28 -13.36 -1.90 6.75
N ARG A 29 -14.37 -1.04 6.58
CA ARG A 29 -15.72 -1.29 7.10
C ARG A 29 -16.45 -2.26 6.17
N ASP A 30 -17.26 -3.15 6.78
CA ASP A 30 -18.10 -4.08 6.06
C ASP A 30 -19.40 -3.42 5.59
N TYR A 31 -19.87 -3.78 4.40
CA TYR A 31 -21.26 -3.60 4.03
C TYR A 31 -22.10 -4.68 4.69
N LEU A 32 -23.12 -4.29 5.46
CA LEU A 32 -23.99 -5.21 6.21
C LEU A 32 -25.30 -5.45 5.49
N VAL A 33 -25.74 -6.71 5.45
CA VAL A 33 -27.02 -7.12 4.89
C VAL A 33 -27.86 -7.75 6.00
N PRO A 34 -29.00 -7.15 6.38
CA PRO A 34 -29.83 -7.66 7.46
C PRO A 34 -30.49 -8.99 7.11
N SER A 35 -30.61 -9.88 8.10
CA SER A 35 -31.29 -11.17 7.94
C SER A 35 -32.77 -11.05 8.29
N ARG A 36 -33.65 -11.34 7.34
CA ARG A 36 -35.11 -11.40 7.59
C ARG A 36 -35.48 -12.51 8.58
N LEU A 37 -34.76 -13.64 8.57
CA LEU A 37 -35.08 -14.81 9.39
C LEU A 37 -34.56 -14.72 10.83
N TYR A 38 -33.56 -13.88 11.08
CA TYR A 38 -32.89 -13.77 12.37
C TYR A 38 -32.81 -12.31 12.80
N PRO A 39 -33.79 -11.81 13.58
CA PRO A 39 -33.82 -10.43 14.04
C PRO A 39 -32.50 -10.01 14.71
N GLY A 40 -31.98 -8.84 14.36
CA GLY A 40 -30.74 -8.30 14.91
C GLY A 40 -29.46 -9.00 14.43
N LYS A 41 -29.56 -9.93 13.47
CA LYS A 41 -28.39 -10.57 12.83
C LYS A 41 -28.21 -10.08 11.40
N PHE A 42 -26.96 -9.96 11.00
CA PHE A 42 -26.54 -9.47 9.69
C PHE A 42 -25.56 -10.43 9.02
N TYR A 43 -25.63 -10.52 7.72
CA TYR A 43 -24.53 -10.93 6.88
C TYR A 43 -23.64 -9.72 6.58
N ALA A 44 -22.40 -9.96 6.20
CA ALA A 44 -21.52 -8.96 5.61
C ALA A 44 -21.18 -9.34 4.17
N LEU A 45 -20.92 -8.35 3.32
CA LEU A 45 -20.32 -8.57 2.02
C LEU A 45 -18.79 -8.71 2.18
N PRO A 46 -18.11 -9.61 1.44
CA PRO A 46 -16.70 -9.92 1.65
C PRO A 46 -15.80 -8.77 1.21
N GLN A 47 -14.88 -8.38 2.07
CA GLN A 47 -13.78 -7.46 1.71
C GLN A 47 -12.75 -8.16 0.83
N SER A 48 -12.58 -9.46 1.03
CA SER A 48 -11.80 -10.40 0.24
C SER A 48 -12.21 -11.84 0.60
N PRO A 49 -11.83 -12.88 -0.18
CA PRO A 49 -12.03 -14.28 0.18
C PRO A 49 -11.07 -14.81 1.26
N GLN A 50 -10.34 -13.96 1.99
CA GLN A 50 -9.20 -14.32 2.83
C GLN A 50 -9.42 -15.52 3.75
N LEU A 51 -10.50 -15.54 4.51
CA LEU A 51 -10.73 -16.62 5.48
C LEU A 51 -11.10 -17.94 4.81
N TYR A 52 -11.87 -17.87 3.72
CA TYR A 52 -12.30 -19.05 3.00
C TYR A 52 -11.16 -19.70 2.23
N LYS A 53 -10.30 -18.92 1.58
CA LYS A 53 -9.16 -19.50 0.87
C LYS A 53 -8.16 -20.19 1.81
N GLN A 54 -7.97 -19.69 3.03
CA GLN A 54 -7.16 -20.37 4.05
C GLN A 54 -7.81 -21.70 4.47
N ILE A 55 -9.14 -21.76 4.63
CA ILE A 55 -9.86 -23.01 4.90
C ILE A 55 -9.73 -23.99 3.75
N LEU A 56 -9.74 -23.53 2.50
CA LEU A 56 -9.49 -24.38 1.34
C LEU A 56 -8.09 -25.02 1.42
N MET A 57 -7.06 -24.28 1.85
CA MET A 57 -5.71 -24.84 2.06
C MET A 57 -5.74 -25.93 3.15
N VAL A 58 -6.40 -25.69 4.28
CA VAL A 58 -6.60 -26.71 5.34
C VAL A 58 -7.34 -27.93 4.81
N SER A 59 -8.27 -27.74 3.87
CA SER A 59 -9.06 -28.80 3.26
C SER A 59 -8.33 -29.59 2.17
N GLY A 60 -7.07 -29.27 1.88
CA GLY A 60 -6.24 -29.98 0.92
C GLY A 60 -6.35 -29.49 -0.53
N PHE A 61 -6.87 -28.27 -0.74
CA PHE A 61 -6.81 -27.61 -2.05
C PHE A 61 -5.46 -26.89 -2.16
N ASP A 62 -4.48 -27.51 -2.77
CA ASP A 62 -3.11 -26.99 -2.78
C ASP A 62 -2.92 -25.69 -3.56
N ARG A 63 -3.79 -25.41 -4.54
CA ARG A 63 -3.74 -24.22 -5.38
C ARG A 63 -5.15 -23.75 -5.72
N TYR A 64 -5.49 -22.59 -5.22
CA TYR A 64 -6.80 -21.95 -5.42
C TYR A 64 -6.63 -20.62 -6.13
N PHE A 65 -7.59 -20.28 -6.98
CA PHE A 65 -7.82 -18.91 -7.42
C PHE A 65 -9.31 -18.61 -7.59
N GLN A 66 -9.63 -17.31 -7.60
CA GLN A 66 -10.97 -16.81 -7.89
C GLN A 66 -10.87 -15.43 -8.53
N ILE A 67 -11.70 -15.16 -9.53
CA ILE A 67 -11.96 -13.78 -9.96
C ILE A 67 -13.05 -13.23 -9.03
N ALA A 68 -12.62 -12.70 -7.90
CA ALA A 68 -13.46 -12.41 -6.74
C ALA A 68 -14.04 -10.99 -6.78
N ARG A 69 -15.35 -10.86 -6.58
CA ARG A 69 -15.96 -9.56 -6.29
C ARG A 69 -15.77 -9.22 -4.83
N CYS A 70 -15.20 -8.04 -4.56
CA CYS A 70 -14.87 -7.54 -3.23
C CYS A 70 -15.61 -6.24 -2.95
N TYR A 71 -15.92 -6.00 -1.67
CA TYR A 71 -16.72 -4.86 -1.20
C TYR A 71 -16.04 -4.21 0.00
N ARG A 72 -15.81 -2.90 -0.05
CA ARG A 72 -15.22 -2.15 1.06
C ARG A 72 -15.90 -0.81 1.22
N ASP A 73 -16.44 -0.54 2.39
CA ASP A 73 -17.03 0.75 2.74
C ASP A 73 -15.92 1.74 3.11
N GLU A 74 -15.29 2.28 2.08
CA GLU A 74 -14.21 3.26 2.15
C GLU A 74 -14.51 4.46 1.24
N ASP A 75 -13.84 5.57 1.49
CA ASP A 75 -13.95 6.75 0.63
C ASP A 75 -13.50 6.45 -0.81
N ALA A 76 -14.34 6.76 -1.77
CA ALA A 76 -14.04 6.60 -3.18
C ALA A 76 -12.91 7.58 -3.61
N ARG A 77 -11.93 7.07 -4.36
CA ARG A 77 -10.81 7.83 -4.92
C ARG A 77 -10.65 7.54 -6.41
N GLY A 78 -9.72 8.19 -7.07
CA GLY A 78 -9.43 7.94 -8.49
C GLY A 78 -9.10 6.48 -8.80
N ASP A 79 -8.49 5.77 -7.87
CA ASP A 79 -8.06 4.38 -7.96
C ASP A 79 -8.80 3.41 -7.03
N ARG A 80 -9.94 3.84 -6.43
CA ARG A 80 -10.75 3.03 -5.50
C ARG A 80 -12.24 3.20 -5.76
N GLN A 81 -12.95 2.06 -5.73
CA GLN A 81 -14.41 1.96 -5.77
C GLN A 81 -14.88 1.10 -4.58
N PRO A 82 -16.11 1.30 -4.06
CA PRO A 82 -16.64 0.51 -2.95
C PRO A 82 -16.84 -0.96 -3.30
N GLU A 83 -16.94 -1.27 -4.57
CA GLU A 83 -16.98 -2.62 -5.12
C GLU A 83 -15.99 -2.75 -6.29
N PHE A 84 -15.18 -3.79 -6.28
CA PHE A 84 -14.10 -4.01 -7.25
C PHE A 84 -13.82 -5.51 -7.41
N THR A 85 -12.95 -5.86 -8.35
CA THR A 85 -12.62 -7.25 -8.65
C THR A 85 -11.15 -7.54 -8.36
N GLN A 86 -10.87 -8.67 -7.71
CA GLN A 86 -9.52 -9.18 -7.50
C GLN A 86 -9.31 -10.51 -8.24
N ILE A 87 -8.07 -10.73 -8.68
CA ILE A 87 -7.56 -12.05 -9.02
C ILE A 87 -7.00 -12.61 -7.71
N ASP A 88 -7.81 -13.34 -6.96
CA ASP A 88 -7.40 -13.84 -5.66
C ASP A 88 -6.76 -15.22 -5.79
N MET A 89 -5.56 -15.41 -5.20
CA MET A 89 -4.79 -16.65 -5.28
C MET A 89 -4.29 -17.07 -3.91
N GLU A 90 -4.26 -18.40 -3.66
CA GLU A 90 -3.64 -18.99 -2.47
C GLU A 90 -3.00 -20.34 -2.83
N MET A 91 -1.85 -20.65 -2.21
CA MET A 91 -1.08 -21.87 -2.46
C MET A 91 -0.58 -22.48 -1.15
N SER A 92 -0.63 -23.82 -1.05
CA SER A 92 -0.04 -24.59 0.05
C SER A 92 1.42 -24.94 -0.25
N PHE A 93 2.21 -25.12 0.82
CA PHE A 93 3.61 -25.56 0.78
C PHE A 93 4.52 -24.65 -0.03
N VAL A 94 4.32 -23.34 0.10
CA VAL A 94 5.07 -22.31 -0.62
C VAL A 94 5.82 -21.38 0.32
N SER A 95 6.92 -20.86 -0.18
CA SER A 95 7.63 -19.70 0.32
C SER A 95 7.12 -18.41 -0.35
N ARG A 96 7.57 -17.25 0.14
CA ARG A 96 7.34 -15.96 -0.51
C ARG A 96 7.78 -16.00 -1.97
N ASP A 97 8.98 -16.48 -2.22
CA ASP A 97 9.56 -16.49 -3.59
C ASP A 97 8.72 -17.30 -4.57
N ASP A 98 8.13 -18.41 -4.14
CA ASP A 98 7.22 -19.19 -5.00
C ASP A 98 5.97 -18.38 -5.40
N VAL A 99 5.41 -17.59 -4.48
CA VAL A 99 4.25 -16.72 -4.77
C VAL A 99 4.65 -15.60 -5.73
N LEU A 100 5.80 -14.96 -5.49
CA LEU A 100 6.31 -13.91 -6.36
C LEU A 100 6.55 -14.45 -7.78
N ASP A 101 7.19 -15.59 -7.92
CA ASP A 101 7.51 -16.20 -9.22
C ASP A 101 6.25 -16.56 -10.03
N VAL A 102 5.25 -17.17 -9.40
CA VAL A 102 3.96 -17.46 -10.05
C VAL A 102 3.29 -16.16 -10.52
N THR A 103 3.31 -15.13 -9.68
CA THR A 103 2.69 -13.84 -9.98
C THR A 103 3.42 -13.11 -11.12
N GLU A 104 4.75 -13.05 -11.10
CA GLU A 104 5.53 -12.43 -12.18
C GLU A 104 5.28 -13.10 -13.52
N ASN A 105 5.31 -14.44 -13.57
CA ASN A 105 5.04 -15.21 -14.79
C ASN A 105 3.60 -15.00 -15.28
N MET A 106 2.64 -14.90 -14.37
CA MET A 106 1.26 -14.54 -14.71
C MET A 106 1.20 -13.18 -15.41
N PHE A 107 1.80 -12.15 -14.81
CA PHE A 107 1.79 -10.81 -15.40
C PHE A 107 2.50 -10.76 -16.76
N ARG A 108 3.67 -11.40 -16.90
CA ARG A 108 4.36 -11.51 -18.20
C ARG A 108 3.47 -12.14 -19.27
N THR A 109 2.80 -13.23 -18.92
CA THR A 109 1.88 -13.94 -19.85
C THR A 109 0.67 -13.08 -20.20
N VAL A 110 0.05 -12.43 -19.22
CA VAL A 110 -1.15 -11.61 -19.42
C VAL A 110 -0.83 -10.39 -20.28
N PHE A 111 0.20 -9.63 -19.94
CA PHE A 111 0.59 -8.42 -20.70
C PHE A 111 0.98 -8.77 -22.14
N LYS A 112 1.73 -9.84 -22.33
CA LYS A 112 2.09 -10.29 -23.69
C LYS A 112 0.86 -10.69 -24.50
N LYS A 113 -0.05 -11.46 -23.92
CA LYS A 113 -1.27 -11.95 -24.64
C LYS A 113 -2.30 -10.86 -24.91
N THR A 114 -2.40 -9.85 -24.07
CA THR A 114 -3.49 -8.87 -24.15
C THR A 114 -3.11 -7.59 -24.89
N ILE A 115 -1.97 -7.01 -24.56
CA ILE A 115 -1.51 -5.73 -25.14
C ILE A 115 -0.18 -5.85 -25.89
N GLY A 116 0.38 -7.06 -26.02
CA GLY A 116 1.64 -7.31 -26.72
C GLY A 116 2.90 -6.79 -26.02
N ALA A 117 2.79 -6.32 -24.78
CA ALA A 117 3.91 -5.76 -24.04
C ALA A 117 4.80 -6.87 -23.47
N ASP A 118 6.11 -6.72 -23.66
CA ASP A 118 7.13 -7.57 -23.04
C ASP A 118 7.56 -6.94 -21.73
N LEU A 119 7.38 -7.66 -20.62
CA LEU A 119 7.82 -7.22 -19.29
C LEU A 119 9.24 -7.73 -19.00
N ALA A 120 9.92 -7.10 -18.03
CA ALA A 120 11.22 -7.54 -17.56
C ALA A 120 11.19 -9.01 -17.10
N GLN A 121 12.35 -9.71 -17.25
CA GLN A 121 12.50 -11.11 -16.88
C GLN A 121 12.26 -11.36 -15.38
N SER A 122 12.66 -10.42 -14.53
CA SER A 122 12.37 -10.40 -13.10
C SER A 122 12.02 -8.96 -12.68
N PHE A 123 11.16 -8.83 -11.69
CA PHE A 123 10.83 -7.52 -11.13
C PHE A 123 11.81 -7.19 -10.00
N PRO A 124 12.34 -5.96 -9.94
CA PRO A 124 13.18 -5.52 -8.82
C PRO A 124 12.48 -5.71 -7.48
N ARG A 125 13.27 -5.92 -6.43
CA ARG A 125 12.77 -6.03 -5.06
C ARG A 125 13.41 -4.96 -4.19
N ILE A 126 12.64 -4.32 -3.35
CA ILE A 126 13.10 -3.31 -2.38
C ILE A 126 12.41 -3.57 -1.04
N SER A 127 13.10 -3.32 0.07
CA SER A 127 12.46 -3.37 1.38
C SER A 127 11.50 -2.18 1.56
N TYR A 128 10.48 -2.35 2.43
CA TYR A 128 9.60 -1.22 2.81
C TYR A 128 10.39 -0.04 3.35
N ASP A 129 11.40 -0.31 4.19
CA ASP A 129 12.22 0.74 4.78
C ASP A 129 13.00 1.52 3.71
N ASP A 130 13.60 0.83 2.73
CA ASP A 130 14.29 1.49 1.60
C ASP A 130 13.30 2.20 0.67
N ALA A 131 12.09 1.67 0.48
CA ALA A 131 11.06 2.35 -0.31
C ALA A 131 10.67 3.69 0.32
N ILE A 132 10.48 3.71 1.64
CA ILE A 132 10.23 4.95 2.39
C ILE A 132 11.45 5.86 2.39
N ASP A 133 12.65 5.34 2.60
CA ASP A 133 13.89 6.11 2.64
C ASP A 133 14.20 6.79 1.31
N LEU A 134 14.13 6.04 0.22
CA LEU A 134 14.56 6.50 -1.11
C LEU A 134 13.47 7.20 -1.92
N TYR A 135 12.20 6.90 -1.67
CA TYR A 135 11.08 7.39 -2.49
C TYR A 135 9.96 8.06 -1.69
N GLY A 136 9.95 7.89 -0.35
CA GLY A 136 8.95 8.47 0.55
C GLY A 136 7.57 7.84 0.44
N THR A 137 7.46 6.63 -0.12
CA THR A 137 6.21 5.92 -0.31
C THR A 137 6.45 4.41 -0.40
N ASP A 138 5.49 3.62 0.03
CA ASP A 138 5.42 2.17 -0.11
C ASP A 138 5.10 1.68 -1.54
N LYS A 139 4.75 2.60 -2.44
CA LYS A 139 4.42 2.33 -3.85
C LYS A 139 5.16 3.29 -4.79
N PRO A 140 6.49 3.20 -4.87
CA PRO A 140 7.28 4.12 -5.67
C PRO A 140 7.08 3.93 -7.17
N ASP A 141 7.01 5.04 -7.92
CA ASP A 141 7.15 5.02 -9.36
C ASP A 141 8.65 5.04 -9.71
N ILE A 142 9.13 3.94 -10.28
CA ILE A 142 10.52 3.75 -10.65
C ILE A 142 10.84 4.01 -12.12
N ARG A 143 9.88 4.57 -12.89
CA ARG A 143 10.11 4.97 -14.28
C ARG A 143 11.12 6.09 -14.43
N PHE A 144 11.43 6.79 -13.35
CA PHE A 144 12.43 7.84 -13.31
C PHE A 144 13.30 7.73 -12.06
N GLU A 145 14.55 8.14 -12.19
CA GLU A 145 15.50 8.22 -11.08
C GLU A 145 15.05 9.25 -10.01
N MET A 146 15.85 10.08 -9.51
CA MET A 146 15.54 11.11 -8.51
C MET A 146 15.22 10.49 -7.14
N LYS A 147 16.12 9.64 -6.64
CA LYS A 147 16.04 9.10 -5.29
C LYS A 147 16.32 10.17 -4.26
N MET A 148 15.60 10.14 -3.15
CA MET A 148 15.90 10.96 -1.98
C MET A 148 17.21 10.50 -1.34
N GLN A 149 17.88 11.42 -0.65
CA GLN A 149 19.14 11.17 0.03
C GLN A 149 19.04 11.65 1.48
N ASP A 150 19.77 11.00 2.38
CA ASP A 150 19.94 11.52 3.73
C ASP A 150 20.78 12.79 3.72
N ALA A 151 20.31 13.83 4.41
CA ALA A 151 20.97 15.10 4.58
C ALA A 151 21.06 15.54 6.05
N ALA A 152 20.88 14.63 7.01
CA ALA A 152 20.95 14.93 8.44
C ALA A 152 22.32 15.53 8.84
N TRP A 153 23.41 15.11 8.18
CA TRP A 153 24.77 15.66 8.35
C TRP A 153 24.85 17.17 8.06
N MET A 154 23.90 17.76 7.31
CA MET A 154 23.87 19.21 7.08
C MET A 154 23.58 20.03 8.35
N ALA A 155 23.01 19.42 9.37
CA ALA A 155 22.82 20.05 10.68
C ALA A 155 24.14 20.43 11.35
N GLU A 156 25.22 19.70 11.06
CA GLU A 156 26.55 19.94 11.64
C GLU A 156 27.32 21.02 10.88
N CYS A 157 27.15 21.13 9.56
CA CYS A 157 27.95 22.00 8.71
C CYS A 157 27.23 23.29 8.25
N THR A 158 25.92 23.44 8.53
CA THR A 158 25.15 24.64 8.16
C THR A 158 24.64 25.38 9.38
N GLU A 159 24.33 26.68 9.20
CA GLU A 159 23.72 27.53 10.25
C GLU A 159 22.17 27.52 10.19
N PHE A 160 21.56 26.55 9.49
CA PHE A 160 20.12 26.48 9.34
C PHE A 160 19.46 25.76 10.52
N ALA A 161 18.87 26.54 11.44
CA ALA A 161 18.30 26.05 12.71
C ALA A 161 17.28 24.90 12.51
N VAL A 162 16.47 24.96 11.45
CA VAL A 162 15.46 23.92 11.18
C VAL A 162 16.07 22.52 11.02
N PHE A 163 17.26 22.41 10.43
CA PHE A 163 17.97 21.13 10.31
C PHE A 163 18.52 20.67 11.66
N LYS A 164 19.14 21.62 12.41
CA LYS A 164 19.67 21.34 13.75
C LYS A 164 18.55 20.85 14.69
N ASP A 165 17.41 21.52 14.70
CA ASP A 165 16.27 21.20 15.56
C ASP A 165 15.66 19.83 15.21
N ALA A 166 15.51 19.52 13.92
CA ALA A 166 14.98 18.23 13.47
C ALA A 166 15.89 17.05 13.89
N VAL A 167 17.20 17.19 13.68
CA VAL A 167 18.18 16.16 14.06
C VAL A 167 18.28 16.04 15.59
N ALA A 168 18.29 17.15 16.32
CA ALA A 168 18.31 17.13 17.78
C ALA A 168 17.07 16.47 18.40
N ALA A 169 15.92 16.51 17.71
CA ALA A 169 14.70 15.82 18.10
C ALA A 169 14.68 14.32 17.70
N GLY A 170 15.78 13.79 17.13
CA GLY A 170 15.84 12.40 16.66
C GLY A 170 15.12 12.16 15.32
N GLY A 171 14.79 13.23 14.59
CA GLY A 171 14.12 13.18 13.29
C GLY A 171 15.09 13.10 12.11
N ALA A 172 14.65 13.54 10.94
CA ALA A 172 15.42 13.45 9.69
C ALA A 172 15.46 14.75 8.91
N VAL A 173 16.53 14.88 8.11
CA VAL A 173 16.60 15.83 6.99
C VAL A 173 16.79 15.01 5.72
N LYS A 174 15.84 15.10 4.80
CA LYS A 174 15.90 14.42 3.50
C LYS A 174 16.11 15.43 2.40
N ALA A 175 16.94 15.07 1.41
CA ALA A 175 17.29 15.90 0.26
C ALA A 175 16.81 15.27 -1.05
N LEU A 176 16.47 16.12 -2.01
CA LEU A 176 16.16 15.74 -3.38
C LEU A 176 16.91 16.67 -4.35
N VAL A 177 17.64 16.09 -5.30
CA VAL A 177 18.38 16.83 -6.32
C VAL A 177 17.62 16.77 -7.64
N VAL A 178 17.19 17.93 -8.14
CA VAL A 178 16.47 18.05 -9.40
C VAL A 178 17.44 18.57 -10.45
N LYS A 179 17.96 17.64 -11.24
CA LYS A 179 19.05 17.89 -12.19
C LYS A 179 18.68 18.91 -13.27
N GLY A 180 19.51 19.94 -13.44
CA GLY A 180 19.39 20.94 -14.51
C GLY A 180 18.14 21.82 -14.42
N GLN A 181 17.43 21.88 -13.29
CA GLN A 181 16.15 22.56 -13.18
C GLN A 181 16.16 23.89 -12.43
N ALA A 182 17.32 24.37 -11.98
CA ALA A 182 17.43 25.62 -11.23
C ALA A 182 16.75 26.82 -11.93
N ALA A 183 16.97 26.98 -13.25
CA ALA A 183 16.41 28.06 -14.04
C ALA A 183 14.89 27.94 -14.23
N ASN A 184 14.35 26.71 -14.30
CA ASN A 184 12.96 26.44 -14.62
C ASN A 184 12.01 26.56 -13.42
N TYR A 185 12.55 26.60 -12.19
CA TYR A 185 11.77 26.72 -10.97
C TYR A 185 11.84 28.16 -10.41
N SER A 186 10.81 28.95 -10.73
CA SER A 186 10.57 30.25 -10.09
C SER A 186 10.12 30.04 -8.62
N ARG A 187 10.14 31.12 -7.84
CA ARG A 187 9.64 31.10 -6.44
C ARG A 187 8.21 30.56 -6.36
N LYS A 188 7.32 30.95 -7.26
CA LYS A 188 5.94 30.47 -7.33
C LYS A 188 5.87 28.95 -7.53
N LYS A 189 6.65 28.39 -8.46
CA LYS A 189 6.68 26.92 -8.67
C LYS A 189 7.21 26.18 -7.44
N ILE A 190 8.17 26.78 -6.71
CA ILE A 190 8.67 26.18 -5.46
C ILE A 190 7.59 26.23 -4.37
N GLU A 191 6.80 27.30 -4.28
CA GLU A 191 5.64 27.39 -3.38
C GLU A 191 4.57 26.32 -3.70
N GLU A 192 4.39 25.97 -4.98
CA GLU A 192 3.51 24.85 -5.40
C GLU A 192 4.06 23.46 -4.96
N LEU A 193 5.39 23.29 -4.96
CA LEU A 193 6.03 22.09 -4.41
C LEU A 193 5.90 22.04 -2.88
N GLU A 194 6.09 23.17 -2.22
CA GLU A 194 5.90 23.28 -0.76
C GLU A 194 4.47 22.96 -0.35
N ALA A 195 3.47 23.42 -1.12
CA ALA A 195 2.08 23.08 -0.88
C ALA A 195 1.84 21.56 -0.95
N ALA A 196 2.47 20.85 -1.90
CA ALA A 196 2.41 19.40 -1.97
C ALA A 196 3.03 18.72 -0.74
N ALA A 197 4.19 19.21 -0.24
CA ALA A 197 4.79 18.70 0.98
C ALA A 197 3.91 18.94 2.22
N LYS A 198 3.26 20.08 2.33
CA LYS A 198 2.38 20.44 3.46
C LYS A 198 1.14 19.54 3.59
N ILE A 199 0.63 18.96 2.50
CA ILE A 199 -0.44 17.96 2.54
C ILE A 199 -0.03 16.77 3.43
N TYR A 200 1.26 16.43 3.45
CA TYR A 200 1.85 15.37 4.26
C TYR A 200 2.44 15.87 5.59
N LYS A 201 1.90 16.99 6.10
CA LYS A 201 2.23 17.58 7.42
C LYS A 201 3.64 18.15 7.56
N ALA A 202 4.39 18.33 6.45
CA ALA A 202 5.66 19.06 6.54
C ALA A 202 5.42 20.52 6.93
N LYS A 203 6.30 21.07 7.77
CA LYS A 203 6.24 22.48 8.19
C LYS A 203 6.66 23.43 7.06
N GLY A 204 7.45 22.95 6.10
CA GLY A 204 7.93 23.73 4.95
C GLY A 204 8.83 22.91 4.04
N LEU A 205 9.22 23.51 2.93
CA LEU A 205 10.18 22.98 1.95
C LEU A 205 11.37 23.93 1.86
N ALA A 206 12.53 23.51 2.38
CA ALA A 206 13.76 24.26 2.21
C ALA A 206 14.34 24.00 0.80
N TRP A 207 14.98 25.01 0.21
CA TRP A 207 15.50 24.87 -1.14
C TRP A 207 16.71 25.79 -1.40
N THR A 208 17.52 25.44 -2.38
CA THR A 208 18.53 26.33 -2.96
C THR A 208 18.84 25.92 -4.40
N LYS A 209 19.38 26.81 -5.19
CA LYS A 209 19.83 26.56 -6.56
C LYS A 209 21.36 26.55 -6.58
N VAL A 210 21.93 25.71 -7.46
CA VAL A 210 23.38 25.72 -7.71
C VAL A 210 23.65 26.53 -8.96
N ALA A 211 24.43 27.63 -8.82
CA ALA A 211 24.78 28.52 -9.93
C ALA A 211 26.24 28.97 -9.81
N GLY A 212 27.08 28.64 -10.80
CA GLY A 212 28.50 28.99 -10.82
C GLY A 212 29.31 28.45 -9.63
N GLY A 213 28.88 27.28 -9.09
CA GLY A 213 29.51 26.67 -7.91
C GLY A 213 29.09 27.27 -6.56
N ALA A 214 28.20 28.25 -6.55
CA ALA A 214 27.61 28.86 -5.35
C ALA A 214 26.11 28.51 -5.20
N PHE A 215 25.56 28.72 -4.02
CA PHE A 215 24.14 28.58 -3.77
C PHE A 215 23.37 29.88 -3.92
N GLU A 216 22.20 29.84 -4.53
CA GLU A 216 21.33 31.00 -4.70
C GLU A 216 19.91 30.73 -4.18
N GLY A 217 19.39 31.71 -3.44
CA GLY A 217 18.01 31.69 -2.93
C GLY A 217 17.78 30.74 -1.75
N GLY A 218 16.59 30.76 -1.18
CA GLY A 218 16.17 29.88 -0.09
C GLY A 218 17.13 29.85 1.10
N ILE A 219 17.77 28.71 1.32
CA ILE A 219 18.69 28.48 2.45
C ILE A 219 20.15 28.84 2.13
N ALA A 220 20.46 29.36 0.95
CA ALA A 220 21.82 29.66 0.50
C ALA A 220 22.70 30.41 1.57
N LYS A 221 22.12 31.41 2.21
CA LYS A 221 22.85 32.20 3.25
C LYS A 221 23.31 31.41 4.47
N TYR A 222 22.68 30.27 4.73
CA TYR A 222 23.03 29.38 5.84
C TYR A 222 24.04 28.29 5.46
N CYS A 223 24.36 28.19 4.17
CA CYS A 223 25.29 27.20 3.62
C CYS A 223 26.63 27.83 3.16
N ALA A 224 26.88 29.10 3.47
CA ALA A 224 28.06 29.80 3.01
C ALA A 224 29.35 29.11 3.47
N GLY A 225 30.24 28.84 2.49
CA GLY A 225 31.54 28.18 2.71
C GLY A 225 31.51 26.65 2.74
N VAL A 226 30.34 26.03 2.64
CA VAL A 226 30.18 24.56 2.62
C VAL A 226 29.48 24.02 1.35
N GLU A 227 29.21 24.91 0.39
CA GLU A 227 28.46 24.59 -0.84
C GLU A 227 29.12 23.44 -1.64
N ALA A 228 30.44 23.49 -1.78
CA ALA A 228 31.20 22.48 -2.52
C ALA A 228 31.11 21.09 -1.86
N GLU A 229 31.12 21.05 -0.52
CA GLU A 229 30.95 19.82 0.24
C GLU A 229 29.51 19.25 0.05
N ILE A 230 28.50 20.10 0.15
CA ILE A 230 27.10 19.74 -0.04
C ILE A 230 26.91 19.22 -1.47
N CYS A 231 27.39 19.93 -2.47
CA CYS A 231 27.29 19.49 -3.87
C CYS A 231 27.96 18.11 -4.07
N LYS A 232 29.14 17.92 -3.49
CA LYS A 232 29.85 16.61 -3.60
C LYS A 232 29.07 15.47 -2.94
N LYS A 233 28.58 15.67 -1.72
CA LYS A 233 27.85 14.61 -0.98
C LYS A 233 26.51 14.28 -1.61
N LEU A 234 25.78 15.27 -2.13
CA LEU A 234 24.49 15.09 -2.78
C LEU A 234 24.62 14.79 -4.29
N ASN A 235 25.83 14.72 -4.82
CA ASN A 235 26.08 14.60 -6.26
C ASN A 235 25.33 15.69 -7.06
N ALA A 236 25.36 16.93 -6.57
CA ALA A 236 24.73 18.07 -7.21
C ALA A 236 25.77 18.87 -8.02
N GLY A 237 25.30 19.52 -9.08
CA GLY A 237 26.16 20.34 -9.96
C GLY A 237 25.50 21.65 -10.36
N ASP A 238 26.22 22.42 -11.16
CA ASP A 238 25.71 23.68 -11.68
C ASP A 238 24.42 23.53 -12.45
N GLY A 239 23.46 24.40 -12.20
CA GLY A 239 22.10 24.31 -12.78
C GLY A 239 21.12 23.39 -12.04
N ASP A 240 21.53 22.70 -10.98
CA ASP A 240 20.64 21.84 -10.20
C ASP A 240 19.80 22.63 -9.18
N LEU A 241 18.58 22.15 -8.89
CA LEU A 241 17.75 22.60 -7.78
C LEU A 241 17.83 21.57 -6.65
N LEU A 242 18.16 22.06 -5.45
CA LEU A 242 18.18 21.24 -4.23
C LEU A 242 16.94 21.54 -3.40
N LEU A 243 16.23 20.48 -2.98
CA LEU A 243 15.03 20.55 -2.16
C LEU A 243 15.23 19.72 -0.90
N PHE A 244 14.74 20.22 0.24
CA PHE A 244 14.92 19.55 1.53
C PHE A 244 13.64 19.61 2.35
N VAL A 245 13.34 18.51 3.05
CA VAL A 245 12.36 18.48 4.12
C VAL A 245 13.03 18.01 5.39
N ALA A 246 12.81 18.71 6.49
CA ALA A 246 13.28 18.34 7.82
C ALA A 246 12.09 18.24 8.77
N ASP A 247 11.99 17.16 9.53
CA ASP A 247 10.95 16.95 10.53
C ASP A 247 11.46 16.07 11.68
N ALA A 248 10.90 16.27 12.87
CA ALA A 248 11.17 15.44 14.05
C ALA A 248 10.67 14.00 13.88
N LYS A 249 9.68 13.76 13.01
CA LYS A 249 9.19 12.43 12.65
C LYS A 249 9.80 12.01 11.30
N TYR A 250 10.62 10.97 11.29
CA TYR A 250 11.28 10.42 10.11
C TYR A 250 10.28 10.16 8.95
N LYS A 251 9.16 9.49 9.24
CA LYS A 251 8.13 9.16 8.25
C LYS A 251 7.54 10.43 7.60
N THR A 252 7.35 11.51 8.38
CA THR A 252 6.88 12.81 7.86
C THR A 252 7.88 13.43 6.88
N ALA A 253 9.17 13.46 7.22
CA ALA A 253 10.19 14.00 6.33
C ALA A 253 10.25 13.24 5.00
N CYS A 254 10.22 11.91 5.06
CA CYS A 254 10.25 11.05 3.87
C CYS A 254 8.98 11.21 3.01
N THR A 255 7.78 11.07 3.60
CA THR A 255 6.52 11.09 2.84
C THR A 255 6.25 12.45 2.21
N ALA A 256 6.59 13.54 2.91
CA ALA A 256 6.42 14.88 2.37
C ALA A 256 7.36 15.16 1.17
N LEU A 257 8.64 14.75 1.26
CA LEU A 257 9.56 14.92 0.13
C LEU A 257 9.25 13.95 -1.00
N GLY A 258 8.75 12.74 -0.70
CA GLY A 258 8.24 11.77 -1.68
C GLY A 258 7.05 12.31 -2.49
N ALA A 259 6.15 13.07 -1.85
CA ALA A 259 5.07 13.77 -2.55
C ALA A 259 5.60 14.84 -3.52
N VAL A 260 6.63 15.58 -3.11
CA VAL A 260 7.34 16.54 -3.98
C VAL A 260 7.99 15.81 -5.15
N ARG A 261 8.67 14.67 -4.91
CA ARG A 261 9.25 13.82 -5.97
C ARG A 261 8.19 13.39 -6.99
N SER A 262 7.06 12.89 -6.51
CA SER A 262 5.96 12.44 -7.36
C SER A 262 5.36 13.58 -8.21
N LYS A 263 5.23 14.78 -7.63
CA LYS A 263 4.80 15.96 -8.35
C LYS A 263 5.83 16.36 -9.41
N LEU A 264 7.12 16.36 -9.09
CA LEU A 264 8.20 16.65 -10.04
C LEU A 264 8.22 15.67 -11.21
N GLY A 265 8.01 14.39 -10.96
CA GLY A 265 7.91 13.37 -12.01
C GLY A 265 6.83 13.71 -13.05
N LYS A 266 5.68 14.21 -12.59
CA LYS A 266 4.58 14.68 -13.46
C LYS A 266 4.93 16.00 -14.16
N ASP A 267 5.36 17.02 -13.41
CA ASP A 267 5.63 18.37 -13.91
C ASP A 267 6.75 18.38 -14.97
N LEU A 268 7.70 17.47 -14.87
CA LEU A 268 8.84 17.33 -15.78
C LEU A 268 8.60 16.29 -16.89
N ASN A 269 7.39 15.70 -16.98
CA ASN A 269 7.04 14.66 -17.96
C ASN A 269 8.00 13.45 -17.98
N LEU A 270 8.43 12.99 -16.79
CA LEU A 270 9.35 11.86 -16.66
C LEU A 270 8.64 10.51 -16.66
N LEU A 271 7.30 10.49 -16.70
CA LEU A 271 6.46 9.30 -16.61
C LEU A 271 6.09 8.83 -18.01
N ASP A 272 6.95 8.01 -18.64
CA ASP A 272 6.61 7.42 -19.94
C ASP A 272 5.39 6.47 -19.78
N PRO A 273 4.26 6.75 -20.46
CA PRO A 273 3.06 5.92 -20.38
C PRO A 273 3.22 4.55 -21.03
N ASN A 274 4.22 4.37 -21.90
CA ASN A 274 4.49 3.09 -22.57
C ASN A 274 5.37 2.14 -21.75
N VAL A 275 5.90 2.60 -20.61
CA VAL A 275 6.74 1.80 -19.72
C VAL A 275 5.91 1.22 -18.59
N PHE A 276 5.95 -0.11 -18.45
CA PHE A 276 5.36 -0.84 -17.33
C PHE A 276 6.47 -1.26 -16.36
N ALA A 277 6.75 -0.40 -15.38
CA ALA A 277 7.80 -0.58 -14.40
C ALA A 277 7.25 -1.24 -13.14
N PHE A 278 7.38 -2.56 -13.07
CA PHE A 278 7.00 -3.35 -11.91
C PHE A 278 8.10 -3.33 -10.84
N LEU A 279 7.68 -3.37 -9.57
CA LEU A 279 8.57 -3.42 -8.40
C LEU A 279 7.88 -4.18 -7.27
N TRP A 280 8.59 -5.08 -6.61
CA TRP A 280 8.17 -5.65 -5.35
C TRP A 280 8.65 -4.78 -4.19
N VAL A 281 7.74 -4.42 -3.32
CA VAL A 281 8.05 -3.91 -1.99
C VAL A 281 7.80 -5.03 -1.00
N ILE A 282 8.80 -5.34 -0.18
CA ILE A 282 8.81 -6.49 0.72
C ILE A 282 9.18 -6.07 2.15
N ASP A 283 9.06 -6.98 3.09
CA ASP A 283 9.52 -6.78 4.48
C ASP A 283 8.82 -5.60 5.18
N PHE A 284 7.49 -5.49 4.99
CA PHE A 284 6.68 -4.50 5.68
C PHE A 284 6.70 -4.70 7.20
N PRO A 285 6.51 -3.65 8.00
CA PRO A 285 6.20 -3.81 9.41
C PRO A 285 4.95 -4.69 9.57
N LEU A 286 4.95 -5.57 10.57
CA LEU A 286 3.78 -6.42 10.85
C LEU A 286 2.72 -5.65 11.63
N PHE A 287 3.15 -4.70 12.46
CA PHE A 287 2.30 -3.85 13.28
C PHE A 287 2.62 -2.37 13.09
N GLU A 288 1.61 -1.52 13.23
CA GLU A 288 1.75 -0.07 13.34
C GLU A 288 1.14 0.41 14.66
N TRP A 289 1.81 1.36 15.32
CA TRP A 289 1.28 1.94 16.55
C TRP A 289 0.19 2.95 16.23
N ASN A 290 -0.99 2.73 16.78
CA ASN A 290 -2.12 3.64 16.70
C ASN A 290 -2.05 4.64 17.87
N GLU A 291 -1.67 5.89 17.59
CA GLU A 291 -1.54 6.94 18.61
C GLU A 291 -2.90 7.30 19.23
N ASP A 292 -4.01 7.20 18.49
CA ASP A 292 -5.35 7.60 18.95
C ASP A 292 -5.95 6.53 19.89
N GLU A 293 -5.77 5.26 19.55
CA GLU A 293 -6.28 4.12 20.32
C GLU A 293 -5.27 3.53 21.31
N GLN A 294 -4.02 4.02 21.31
CA GLN A 294 -2.92 3.58 22.19
C GLN A 294 -2.72 2.05 22.15
N LYS A 295 -2.74 1.47 20.95
CA LYS A 295 -2.57 0.03 20.71
C LYS A 295 -1.79 -0.24 19.43
N TRP A 296 -1.37 -1.48 19.26
CA TRP A 296 -0.84 -1.96 17.99
C TRP A 296 -1.99 -2.38 17.07
N ASP A 297 -2.00 -1.89 15.84
CA ASP A 297 -2.85 -2.38 14.76
C ASP A 297 -2.01 -3.23 13.79
N PRO A 298 -2.58 -4.24 13.12
CA PRO A 298 -1.89 -4.94 12.06
C PRO A 298 -1.69 -4.00 10.86
N ALA A 299 -0.47 -3.97 10.32
CA ALA A 299 -0.16 -3.08 9.19
C ALA A 299 -0.94 -3.45 7.91
N HIS A 300 -1.23 -4.74 7.69
CA HIS A 300 -2.08 -5.25 6.62
C HIS A 300 -3.28 -5.99 7.23
N HIS A 301 -3.10 -7.29 7.53
CA HIS A 301 -4.12 -8.09 8.21
C HIS A 301 -3.47 -9.03 9.24
N MET A 302 -4.24 -9.44 10.24
CA MET A 302 -3.75 -10.19 11.40
C MET A 302 -3.42 -11.67 11.13
N PHE A 303 -3.55 -12.13 9.90
CA PHE A 303 -3.23 -13.51 9.48
C PHE A 303 -1.88 -13.63 8.77
N SER A 304 -1.16 -12.53 8.62
CA SER A 304 0.19 -12.51 8.04
C SER A 304 1.22 -13.03 9.03
N ALA A 305 2.12 -13.88 8.55
CA ALA A 305 3.19 -14.44 9.36
C ALA A 305 4.28 -13.39 9.65
N PRO A 306 4.75 -13.29 10.90
CA PRO A 306 6.03 -12.63 11.19
C PRO A 306 7.16 -13.41 10.53
N GLN A 307 8.22 -12.71 10.12
CA GLN A 307 9.45 -13.40 9.72
C GLN A 307 10.03 -14.17 10.91
N GLU A 308 10.55 -15.36 10.68
CA GLU A 308 11.00 -16.31 11.71
C GLU A 308 11.95 -15.69 12.74
N ARG A 309 12.86 -14.82 12.29
CA ARG A 309 13.86 -14.15 13.15
C ARG A 309 13.26 -13.25 14.25
N TYR A 310 11.97 -12.92 14.18
CA TYR A 310 11.30 -12.07 15.17
C TYR A 310 10.40 -12.84 16.15
N LEU A 311 10.29 -14.16 16.01
CA LEU A 311 9.38 -14.97 16.82
C LEU A 311 9.69 -14.90 18.33
N ASP A 312 10.97 -14.80 18.70
CA ASP A 312 11.39 -14.75 20.11
C ASP A 312 11.19 -13.36 20.75
N THR A 313 11.07 -12.29 19.93
CA THR A 313 10.94 -10.91 20.40
C THR A 313 9.59 -10.28 20.06
N LEU A 314 8.65 -11.09 19.59
CA LEU A 314 7.39 -10.66 18.99
C LEU A 314 6.56 -9.74 19.90
N GLU A 315 6.42 -10.08 21.18
CA GLU A 315 5.67 -9.31 22.17
C GLU A 315 6.48 -8.20 22.82
N GLN A 316 7.81 -8.33 22.85
CA GLN A 316 8.69 -7.37 23.52
C GLN A 316 8.90 -6.11 22.67
N ASN A 317 9.02 -6.28 21.35
CA ASN A 317 9.30 -5.20 20.40
C ASN A 317 8.40 -5.28 19.16
N PRO A 318 7.06 -5.17 19.28
CA PRO A 318 6.15 -5.32 18.14
C PRO A 318 6.46 -4.34 16.99
N GLY A 319 6.94 -3.13 17.30
CA GLY A 319 7.29 -2.11 16.32
C GLY A 319 8.48 -2.44 15.41
N GLU A 320 9.32 -3.40 15.80
CA GLU A 320 10.47 -3.84 15.01
C GLU A 320 10.16 -5.06 14.14
N VAL A 321 9.01 -5.72 14.41
CA VAL A 321 8.65 -6.97 13.73
C VAL A 321 8.32 -6.72 12.28
N LYS A 322 9.05 -7.37 11.38
CA LYS A 322 8.69 -7.42 9.95
C LYS A 322 7.86 -8.67 9.66
N GLY A 323 6.81 -8.47 8.86
CA GLY A 323 6.02 -9.57 8.34
C GLY A 323 6.63 -10.16 7.06
N ASP A 324 6.25 -11.37 6.75
CA ASP A 324 6.49 -11.96 5.43
C ASP A 324 5.42 -11.47 4.44
N LEU A 325 5.43 -10.14 4.26
CA LEU A 325 4.50 -9.33 3.48
C LEU A 325 5.16 -8.84 2.20
N TYR A 326 4.38 -8.73 1.15
CA TYR A 326 4.85 -8.26 -0.15
C TYR A 326 3.73 -7.61 -0.96
N ASP A 327 4.04 -6.43 -1.53
CA ASP A 327 3.17 -5.71 -2.45
C ASP A 327 3.83 -5.61 -3.81
N LEU A 328 3.05 -5.81 -4.86
CA LEU A 328 3.47 -5.56 -6.23
C LEU A 328 3.03 -4.17 -6.64
N VAL A 329 3.99 -3.36 -7.02
CA VAL A 329 3.78 -1.98 -7.48
C VAL A 329 3.99 -1.91 -9.00
N LEU A 330 3.12 -1.22 -9.70
CA LEU A 330 3.24 -0.90 -11.11
C LEU A 330 3.05 0.61 -11.29
N ASN A 331 4.09 1.31 -11.79
CA ASN A 331 4.01 2.73 -12.15
C ASN A 331 3.49 3.63 -11.00
N GLY A 332 3.85 3.34 -9.76
CA GLY A 332 3.41 4.11 -8.59
C GLY A 332 2.05 3.70 -8.01
N TYR A 333 1.45 2.62 -8.51
CA TYR A 333 0.23 2.03 -7.96
C TYR A 333 0.53 0.66 -7.38
N GLU A 334 0.07 0.39 -6.17
CA GLU A 334 -0.02 -0.96 -5.61
C GLU A 334 -1.07 -1.73 -6.40
N VAL A 335 -0.65 -2.72 -7.17
CA VAL A 335 -1.55 -3.53 -8.01
C VAL A 335 -1.89 -4.88 -7.41
N ALA A 336 -1.12 -5.34 -6.43
CA ALA A 336 -1.39 -6.57 -5.69
C ALA A 336 -0.74 -6.51 -4.31
N SER A 337 -1.36 -7.15 -3.32
CA SER A 337 -0.84 -7.33 -1.97
C SER A 337 -0.98 -8.79 -1.54
N GLY A 338 0.00 -9.28 -0.78
CA GLY A 338 0.01 -10.64 -0.31
C GLY A 338 0.92 -10.89 0.88
N SER A 339 0.84 -12.09 1.43
CA SER A 339 1.73 -12.54 2.51
C SER A 339 1.82 -14.06 2.58
N ILE A 340 2.83 -14.54 3.28
CA ILE A 340 2.79 -15.86 3.90
C ILE A 340 1.88 -15.80 5.11
N ARG A 341 1.06 -16.85 5.32
CA ARG A 341 0.02 -16.86 6.34
C ARG A 341 0.49 -17.56 7.60
N ILE A 342 -0.08 -17.14 8.73
CA ILE A 342 0.03 -17.91 9.97
C ILE A 342 -0.83 -19.17 9.81
N HIS A 343 -0.21 -20.32 10.03
CA HIS A 343 -0.89 -21.62 10.03
C HIS A 343 -0.80 -22.33 11.39
N ASN A 344 -0.03 -21.77 12.31
CA ASN A 344 0.10 -22.27 13.68
C ASN A 344 -0.91 -21.54 14.60
N PRO A 345 -1.86 -22.26 15.25
CA PRO A 345 -2.89 -21.63 16.08
C PRO A 345 -2.31 -20.93 17.32
N GLU A 346 -1.20 -21.38 17.89
CA GLU A 346 -0.59 -20.71 19.04
C GLU A 346 0.07 -19.38 18.64
N LEU A 347 0.73 -19.33 17.48
CA LEU A 347 1.25 -18.09 16.92
C LEU A 347 0.12 -17.11 16.61
N GLN A 348 -1.01 -17.58 16.06
CA GLN A 348 -2.17 -16.74 15.77
C GLN A 348 -2.74 -16.10 17.05
N LYS A 349 -2.79 -16.83 18.16
CA LYS A 349 -3.20 -16.27 19.47
C LYS A 349 -2.25 -15.17 19.96
N ARG A 350 -0.95 -15.34 19.78
CA ARG A 350 0.04 -14.31 20.14
C ARG A 350 -0.23 -13.02 19.36
N ILE A 351 -0.46 -13.11 18.05
CA ILE A 351 -0.80 -11.95 17.22
C ILE A 351 -2.10 -11.29 17.70
N PHE A 352 -3.18 -12.06 17.93
CA PHE A 352 -4.44 -11.51 18.45
C PHE A 352 -4.25 -10.74 19.78
N ASN A 353 -3.43 -11.26 20.68
CA ASN A 353 -3.14 -10.59 21.95
C ASN A 353 -2.42 -9.25 21.75
N ILE A 354 -1.42 -9.19 20.83
CA ILE A 354 -0.67 -7.95 20.54
C ILE A 354 -1.59 -6.88 19.99
N VAL A 355 -2.52 -7.23 19.10
CA VAL A 355 -3.48 -6.26 18.50
C VAL A 355 -4.72 -6.01 19.39
N GLY A 356 -4.71 -6.54 20.62
CA GLY A 356 -5.72 -6.21 21.62
C GLY A 356 -7.03 -6.99 21.53
N PHE A 357 -7.09 -8.10 20.77
CA PHE A 357 -8.24 -9.01 20.83
C PHE A 357 -8.21 -9.83 22.13
N ASN A 358 -9.28 -9.76 22.91
CA ASN A 358 -9.46 -10.72 23.97
C ASN A 358 -9.85 -12.10 23.41
N PRO A 359 -9.58 -13.21 24.12
CA PRO A 359 -9.82 -14.56 23.62
C PRO A 359 -11.28 -14.82 23.19
N ALA A 360 -12.27 -14.23 23.89
CA ALA A 360 -13.68 -14.43 23.58
C ALA A 360 -14.09 -13.74 22.28
N ASP A 361 -13.55 -12.54 22.02
CA ASP A 361 -13.81 -11.82 20.76
C ASP A 361 -13.09 -12.48 19.59
N ALA A 362 -11.88 -12.93 19.79
CA ALA A 362 -11.12 -13.68 18.77
C ALA A 362 -11.86 -14.97 18.39
N GLU A 363 -12.33 -15.74 19.38
CA GLU A 363 -13.13 -16.96 19.15
C GLU A 363 -14.45 -16.64 18.45
N LYS A 364 -15.15 -15.61 18.89
CA LYS A 364 -16.41 -15.19 18.27
C LYS A 364 -16.24 -14.79 16.81
N LYS A 365 -15.17 -14.10 16.45
CA LYS A 365 -14.93 -13.59 15.08
C LYS A 365 -14.25 -14.61 14.18
N PHE A 366 -13.20 -15.27 14.66
CA PHE A 366 -12.29 -16.10 13.88
C PHE A 366 -12.21 -17.57 14.36
N GLY A 367 -13.03 -17.97 15.34
CA GLY A 367 -12.98 -19.31 15.92
C GLY A 367 -13.09 -20.43 14.88
N PHE A 368 -13.88 -20.23 13.84
CA PHE A 368 -14.01 -21.23 12.77
C PHE A 368 -12.71 -21.45 11.96
N LEU A 369 -11.88 -20.41 11.80
CA LEU A 369 -10.58 -20.52 11.15
C LEU A 369 -9.54 -21.14 12.09
N THR A 370 -9.45 -20.64 13.33
CA THR A 370 -8.51 -21.17 14.32
C THR A 370 -8.82 -22.61 14.70
N GLU A 371 -10.10 -23.02 14.69
CA GLU A 371 -10.51 -24.40 14.85
C GLU A 371 -10.06 -25.26 13.66
N ALA A 372 -10.23 -24.74 12.42
CA ALA A 372 -9.75 -25.43 11.23
C ALA A 372 -8.23 -25.71 11.30
N PHE A 373 -7.43 -24.78 11.80
CA PHE A 373 -5.99 -24.96 11.92
C PHE A 373 -5.58 -26.13 12.81
N LYS A 374 -6.42 -26.53 13.77
CA LYS A 374 -6.15 -27.69 14.64
C LYS A 374 -6.15 -29.02 13.88
N TYR A 375 -6.75 -29.08 12.69
CA TYR A 375 -6.74 -30.26 11.81
C TYR A 375 -5.45 -30.40 10.99
N GLY A 376 -4.50 -29.48 11.13
CA GLY A 376 -3.21 -29.53 10.45
C GLY A 376 -3.15 -28.65 9.20
N ALA A 377 -3.19 -27.32 9.41
CA ALA A 377 -3.04 -26.38 8.31
C ALA A 377 -1.63 -26.47 7.70
N PRO A 378 -1.49 -26.59 6.36
CA PRO A 378 -0.19 -26.52 5.71
C PRO A 378 0.38 -25.10 5.79
N PRO A 379 1.71 -24.91 5.70
CA PRO A 379 2.25 -23.60 5.38
C PRO A 379 1.64 -23.12 4.05
N HIS A 380 1.16 -21.90 3.98
CA HIS A 380 0.50 -21.37 2.80
C HIS A 380 0.71 -19.87 2.65
N GLY A 381 0.52 -19.38 1.45
CA GLY A 381 0.64 -17.97 1.12
C GLY A 381 -0.12 -17.65 -0.15
N GLY A 382 -0.39 -16.38 -0.34
CA GLY A 382 -1.16 -15.94 -1.49
C GLY A 382 -1.06 -14.45 -1.75
N ILE A 383 -1.69 -14.03 -2.83
CA ILE A 383 -1.69 -12.65 -3.30
C ILE A 383 -3.02 -12.34 -4.00
N ALA A 384 -3.42 -11.09 -3.99
CA ALA A 384 -4.68 -10.63 -4.58
C ALA A 384 -4.47 -9.41 -5.50
N PRO A 385 -4.10 -9.61 -6.78
CA PRO A 385 -4.06 -8.54 -7.77
C PRO A 385 -5.43 -7.90 -8.02
N GLY A 386 -5.49 -6.55 -7.96
CA GLY A 386 -6.68 -5.77 -8.26
C GLY A 386 -6.90 -5.67 -9.78
N LEU A 387 -7.86 -6.45 -10.31
CA LEU A 387 -8.10 -6.56 -11.76
C LEU A 387 -8.42 -5.20 -12.39
N ASP A 388 -9.30 -4.42 -11.78
CA ASP A 388 -9.74 -3.13 -12.33
C ASP A 388 -8.56 -2.13 -12.42
N ARG A 389 -7.69 -2.11 -11.41
CA ARG A 389 -6.50 -1.24 -11.39
C ARG A 389 -5.47 -1.66 -12.44
N ILE A 390 -5.28 -2.97 -12.64
CA ILE A 390 -4.40 -3.50 -13.68
C ILE A 390 -4.94 -3.11 -15.06
N VAL A 391 -6.23 -3.29 -15.31
CA VAL A 391 -6.87 -2.91 -16.58
C VAL A 391 -6.78 -1.41 -16.81
N MET A 392 -6.98 -0.57 -15.79
CA MET A 392 -6.77 0.88 -15.85
C MET A 392 -5.36 1.23 -16.36
N LEU A 393 -4.34 0.63 -15.77
CA LEU A 393 -2.94 0.89 -16.15
C LEU A 393 -2.61 0.36 -17.56
N MET A 394 -3.13 -0.82 -17.94
CA MET A 394 -2.97 -1.37 -19.28
C MET A 394 -3.66 -0.53 -20.36
N ALA A 395 -4.77 0.12 -20.04
CA ALA A 395 -5.50 1.02 -20.91
C ALA A 395 -4.88 2.44 -20.99
N GLY A 396 -3.88 2.73 -20.14
CA GLY A 396 -3.28 4.07 -20.04
C GLY A 396 -4.16 5.09 -19.34
N GLU A 397 -5.17 4.64 -18.59
CA GLU A 397 -6.12 5.50 -17.89
C GLU A 397 -5.59 5.92 -16.51
N THR A 398 -6.10 7.05 -16.01
CA THR A 398 -5.72 7.61 -14.71
C THR A 398 -6.79 7.43 -13.63
N SER A 399 -7.94 6.88 -14.01
CA SER A 399 -9.07 6.63 -13.12
C SER A 399 -9.65 5.24 -13.38
N ILE A 400 -9.87 4.48 -12.31
CA ILE A 400 -10.51 3.16 -12.35
C ILE A 400 -11.95 3.21 -12.89
N LYS A 401 -12.58 4.39 -12.86
CA LYS A 401 -13.94 4.61 -13.38
C LYS A 401 -14.04 4.44 -14.91
N GLU A 402 -12.92 4.64 -15.62
CA GLU A 402 -12.88 4.50 -17.09
C GLU A 402 -12.93 3.04 -17.55
N VAL A 403 -12.66 2.10 -16.64
CA VAL A 403 -12.59 0.66 -16.94
C VAL A 403 -13.63 -0.18 -16.21
N ILE A 404 -14.50 0.45 -15.41
CA ILE A 404 -15.60 -0.21 -14.70
C ILE A 404 -16.92 0.21 -15.32
N ALA A 405 -17.77 -0.77 -15.66
CA ALA A 405 -19.13 -0.50 -16.09
C ALA A 405 -19.96 0.04 -14.91
N PHE A 406 -20.65 1.16 -15.13
CA PHE A 406 -21.50 1.83 -14.14
C PHE A 406 -20.78 2.19 -12.83
N PRO A 407 -19.64 2.94 -12.89
CA PRO A 407 -18.89 3.28 -11.70
C PRO A 407 -19.67 4.23 -10.80
N LYS A 408 -19.47 4.11 -9.49
CA LYS A 408 -19.98 5.09 -8.54
C LYS A 408 -19.15 6.37 -8.54
N ASN A 409 -19.80 7.49 -8.22
CA ASN A 409 -19.13 8.79 -8.09
C ASN A 409 -18.29 8.86 -6.78
N THR A 410 -17.70 10.03 -6.49
CA THR A 410 -16.87 10.24 -5.29
C THR A 410 -17.64 10.17 -3.96
N PHE A 411 -18.96 10.25 -4.02
CA PHE A 411 -19.86 10.10 -2.86
C PHE A 411 -20.44 8.68 -2.76
N ALA A 412 -19.89 7.72 -3.50
CA ALA A 412 -20.37 6.34 -3.59
C ALA A 412 -21.82 6.20 -4.12
N VAL A 413 -22.31 7.21 -4.83
CA VAL A 413 -23.63 7.19 -5.49
C VAL A 413 -23.48 6.69 -6.91
N SER A 414 -24.39 5.81 -7.35
CA SER A 414 -24.49 5.35 -8.73
C SER A 414 -25.23 6.38 -9.58
N PRO A 415 -24.60 6.96 -10.63
CA PRO A 415 -25.30 7.91 -11.49
C PRO A 415 -26.41 7.30 -12.37
N MET A 416 -26.43 5.96 -12.50
CA MET A 416 -27.38 5.26 -13.37
C MET A 416 -28.74 5.01 -12.70
N ASP A 417 -28.73 4.57 -11.44
CA ASP A 417 -29.92 4.15 -10.71
C ASP A 417 -30.11 4.89 -9.38
N GLU A 418 -29.28 5.92 -9.14
CA GLU A 418 -29.31 6.80 -7.97
C GLU A 418 -29.14 6.05 -6.63
N SER A 419 -28.64 4.81 -6.65
CA SER A 419 -28.36 4.07 -5.41
C SER A 419 -27.18 4.71 -4.63
N PRO A 420 -27.22 4.74 -3.27
CA PRO A 420 -28.25 4.16 -2.39
C PRO A 420 -29.55 4.97 -2.39
N SER A 421 -30.68 4.27 -2.26
CA SER A 421 -32.01 4.86 -2.25
C SER A 421 -32.79 4.46 -1.00
N GLU A 422 -33.87 5.16 -0.72
CA GLU A 422 -34.82 4.83 0.35
C GLU A 422 -35.49 3.48 0.07
N VAL A 423 -35.90 2.79 1.10
CA VAL A 423 -36.70 1.55 1.06
C VAL A 423 -37.99 1.71 1.83
N ASP A 424 -39.03 0.94 1.47
CA ASP A 424 -40.32 0.99 2.10
C ASP A 424 -40.26 0.65 3.60
N GLU A 425 -41.04 1.34 4.44
CA GLU A 425 -41.18 1.05 5.87
C GLU A 425 -41.61 -0.38 6.16
N LYS A 426 -42.47 -0.97 5.31
CA LYS A 426 -42.86 -2.36 5.40
C LYS A 426 -41.68 -3.32 5.25
N GLN A 427 -40.76 -3.03 4.30
CA GLN A 427 -39.56 -3.82 4.09
C GLN A 427 -38.61 -3.69 5.28
N LEU A 428 -38.44 -2.49 5.86
CA LEU A 428 -37.67 -2.30 7.08
C LEU A 428 -38.28 -3.08 8.27
N ALA A 429 -39.60 -3.03 8.43
CA ALA A 429 -40.30 -3.78 9.48
C ALA A 429 -40.11 -5.30 9.33
N GLU A 430 -40.16 -5.83 8.10
CA GLU A 430 -39.90 -7.26 7.81
C GLU A 430 -38.44 -7.67 8.13
N LEU A 431 -37.51 -6.71 8.08
CA LEU A 431 -36.11 -6.88 8.46
C LEU A 431 -35.84 -6.59 9.94
N HIS A 432 -36.86 -6.24 10.71
CA HIS A 432 -36.76 -5.82 12.12
C HIS A 432 -35.84 -4.62 12.33
N LEU A 433 -35.85 -3.66 11.39
CA LEU A 433 -35.04 -2.44 11.41
C LEU A 433 -35.90 -1.19 11.56
N SER A 434 -35.32 -0.14 12.12
CA SER A 434 -35.87 1.21 12.12
C SER A 434 -34.75 2.22 11.86
N ILE A 435 -35.03 3.25 11.08
CA ILE A 435 -34.14 4.39 10.88
C ILE A 435 -34.27 5.30 12.10
N ARG A 436 -33.13 5.70 12.67
CA ARG A 436 -33.07 6.76 13.69
C ARG A 436 -32.79 8.08 13.00
N GLU A 437 -33.59 9.10 13.28
CA GLU A 437 -33.31 10.48 12.86
C GLU A 437 -32.10 11.07 13.61
#